data_2e1b3b22ac7fb91cb70c3657a5c781a4
#
_entry.id   2e1b3b22ac7fb91cb70c3657a5c781a4
#
_cell.length_a   1.000
_cell.length_b   1.000
_cell.length_c   1.000
_cell.angle_alpha   90.00
_cell.angle_beta   90.00
_cell.angle_gamma   90.00
#
_symmetry.space_group_name_H-M   'P 1'
#
loop_
_entity.id
_entity.type
_entity.pdbx_description
1 polymer ?
#
loop_
_entity_poly.entity_id
_entity_poly.type
_entity_poly.pdbx_seq_one_letter_code
_entity_poly.pdbx_strand_id
1 'polypeptide(L)'
;QKAEEIPLKILAHNGLVGRLIGKEGRNLKKIEHETGTKITISSLQDLSIYNPERTITVKGTVEACASAEIEIMKKLREAFENDMLAVNTHSGYFSSLYPHHQFGPFPHHHSYPEQEIVNLFIPTQAVGAIIGKKGAHIKQLARFAGASIKIAPAEGPDVSERMVIITGPPEAQFKAQGRIFGKLKEENFFNPKEEVKLEAHIRVPSSTAGRVIGKGGKTVNELQNLTSAEVIVPRDQTPDENEEVIVRIIGHFFASQTAQRKIREIVQQVKQQEQKYPQGVASQRSK
;
A
#
# COMPACT_ATOMS: atom_id res chain seq x y z
N GLN A 1 -42.45 -13.77 -15.26
CA GLN A 1 -41.00 -14.00 -14.97
C GLN A 1 -40.46 -12.76 -14.28
N LYS A 2 -40.15 -12.88 -12.99
CA LYS A 2 -39.38 -11.82 -12.30
C LYS A 2 -38.02 -11.75 -12.98
N ALA A 3 -37.71 -10.62 -13.58
CA ALA A 3 -36.37 -10.36 -14.04
C ALA A 3 -35.42 -10.47 -12.84
N GLU A 4 -34.43 -11.34 -12.93
CA GLU A 4 -33.40 -11.44 -11.89
C GLU A 4 -32.66 -10.09 -11.81
N GLU A 5 -32.84 -9.39 -10.72
CA GLU A 5 -32.12 -8.17 -10.43
C GLU A 5 -30.69 -8.56 -10.00
N ILE A 6 -29.75 -8.44 -10.89
CA ILE A 6 -28.32 -8.62 -10.58
C ILE A 6 -27.76 -7.27 -10.09
N PRO A 7 -27.27 -7.18 -8.85
CA PRO A 7 -26.67 -5.93 -8.37
C PRO A 7 -25.38 -5.64 -9.10
N LEU A 8 -25.26 -4.42 -9.63
CA LEU A 8 -24.03 -3.88 -10.15
C LEU A 8 -23.17 -3.36 -9.00
N LYS A 9 -21.91 -3.71 -8.95
CA LYS A 9 -20.95 -3.22 -7.95
C LYS A 9 -19.83 -2.45 -8.62
N ILE A 10 -19.59 -1.24 -8.11
CA ILE A 10 -18.52 -0.35 -8.57
C ILE A 10 -17.61 -0.07 -7.39
N LEU A 11 -16.31 -0.23 -7.58
CA LEU A 11 -15.29 0.15 -6.60
C LEU A 11 -14.80 1.57 -6.91
N ALA A 12 -14.80 2.42 -5.91
CA ALA A 12 -14.30 3.78 -6.03
C ALA A 12 -13.53 4.20 -4.78
N HIS A 13 -12.45 4.95 -4.98
CA HIS A 13 -11.65 5.48 -3.89
C HIS A 13 -12.50 6.37 -2.98
N ASN A 14 -12.35 6.20 -1.67
CA ASN A 14 -13.16 6.93 -0.67
C ASN A 14 -13.12 8.46 -0.86
N GLY A 15 -11.99 9.01 -1.25
CA GLY A 15 -11.86 10.45 -1.52
C GLY A 15 -12.78 10.97 -2.62
N LEU A 16 -13.14 10.15 -3.59
CA LEU A 16 -14.05 10.50 -4.68
C LEU A 16 -15.52 10.25 -4.33
N VAL A 17 -15.79 9.26 -3.48
CA VAL A 17 -17.13 8.83 -3.12
C VAL A 17 -17.90 9.93 -2.38
N GLY A 18 -17.22 10.71 -1.56
CA GLY A 18 -17.84 11.85 -0.87
C GLY A 18 -18.50 12.85 -1.81
N ARG A 19 -17.88 13.11 -2.97
CA ARG A 19 -18.42 13.99 -4.01
C ARG A 19 -19.55 13.35 -4.80
N LEU A 20 -19.49 12.04 -5.00
CA LEU A 20 -20.60 11.29 -5.59
C LEU A 20 -21.85 11.37 -4.71
N ILE A 21 -21.69 11.21 -3.40
CA ILE A 21 -22.79 11.33 -2.44
C ILE A 21 -23.36 12.75 -2.45
N GLY A 22 -22.47 13.75 -2.45
CA GLY A 22 -22.82 15.16 -2.38
C GLY A 22 -23.31 15.57 -0.99
N LYS A 23 -23.56 16.86 -0.84
CA LYS A 23 -24.06 17.41 0.43
C LYS A 23 -25.40 16.79 0.79
N GLU A 24 -25.48 16.19 1.99
CA GLU A 24 -26.69 15.52 2.49
C GLU A 24 -27.20 14.37 1.57
N GLY A 25 -26.32 13.80 0.76
CA GLY A 25 -26.69 12.73 -0.16
C GLY A 25 -27.48 13.16 -1.39
N ARG A 26 -27.51 14.45 -1.70
CA ARG A 26 -28.35 15.01 -2.79
C ARG A 26 -27.98 14.46 -4.16
N ASN A 27 -26.70 14.33 -4.47
CA ASN A 27 -26.26 13.81 -5.77
C ASN A 27 -26.68 12.36 -5.94
N LEU A 28 -26.48 11.55 -4.90
CA LEU A 28 -26.81 10.14 -4.93
C LEU A 28 -28.33 9.92 -5.08
N LYS A 29 -29.13 10.65 -4.30
CA LYS A 29 -30.59 10.60 -4.39
C LYS A 29 -31.10 11.05 -5.75
N LYS A 30 -30.48 12.05 -6.37
CA LYS A 30 -30.81 12.50 -7.72
C LYS A 30 -30.59 11.39 -8.74
N ILE A 31 -29.44 10.72 -8.68
CA ILE A 31 -29.13 9.60 -9.58
C ILE A 31 -30.15 8.46 -9.39
N GLU A 32 -30.46 8.11 -8.14
CA GLU A 32 -31.48 7.09 -7.84
C GLU A 32 -32.83 7.43 -8.46
N HIS A 33 -33.26 8.67 -8.31
CA HIS A 33 -34.55 9.13 -8.83
C HIS A 33 -34.58 9.15 -10.36
N GLU A 34 -33.53 9.68 -10.99
CA GLU A 34 -33.47 9.82 -12.46
C GLU A 34 -33.33 8.47 -13.18
N THR A 35 -32.70 7.51 -12.55
CA THR A 35 -32.43 6.19 -13.15
C THR A 35 -33.38 5.09 -12.66
N GLY A 36 -34.18 5.36 -11.64
CA GLY A 36 -35.05 4.35 -11.03
C GLY A 36 -34.30 3.20 -10.35
N THR A 37 -33.11 3.49 -9.85
CA THR A 37 -32.26 2.53 -9.13
C THR A 37 -32.21 2.79 -7.65
N LYS A 38 -31.78 1.80 -6.89
CA LYS A 38 -31.41 1.95 -5.48
C LYS A 38 -29.90 1.82 -5.37
N ILE A 39 -29.25 2.85 -4.82
CA ILE A 39 -27.80 2.91 -4.70
C ILE A 39 -27.42 2.92 -3.22
N THR A 40 -26.60 1.96 -2.82
CA THR A 40 -26.04 1.86 -1.47
C THR A 40 -24.51 1.89 -1.54
N ILE A 41 -23.89 2.45 -0.51
CA ILE A 41 -22.44 2.56 -0.42
C ILE A 41 -21.98 1.87 0.85
N SER A 42 -20.90 1.08 0.77
CA SER A 42 -20.32 0.38 1.91
C SER A 42 -19.94 1.33 3.05
N SER A 43 -19.92 0.82 4.26
CA SER A 43 -19.61 1.59 5.46
C SER A 43 -18.17 2.13 5.45
N LEU A 44 -17.96 3.28 6.09
CA LEU A 44 -16.64 3.82 6.37
C LEU A 44 -15.82 2.92 7.31
N GLN A 45 -16.50 2.09 8.10
CA GLN A 45 -15.86 1.13 9.00
C GLN A 45 -15.14 0.00 8.25
N ASP A 46 -15.56 -0.29 7.02
CA ASP A 46 -14.93 -1.29 6.17
C ASP A 46 -13.68 -0.76 5.46
N LEU A 47 -13.40 0.54 5.59
CA LEU A 47 -12.18 1.14 5.08
C LEU A 47 -11.00 0.78 5.95
N SER A 48 -9.96 0.33 5.29
CA SER A 48 -8.64 0.20 5.90
C SER A 48 -7.62 0.92 5.02
N ILE A 49 -6.43 1.11 5.55
CA ILE A 49 -5.30 1.63 4.76
C ILE A 49 -4.98 0.73 3.56
N TYR A 50 -5.40 -0.51 3.63
CA TYR A 50 -5.19 -1.53 2.62
C TYR A 50 -6.36 -1.64 1.65
N ASN A 51 -7.52 -1.10 2.04
CA ASN A 51 -8.70 -1.03 1.20
C ASN A 51 -9.28 0.38 1.27
N PRO A 52 -8.68 1.33 0.54
CA PRO A 52 -9.14 2.71 0.49
C PRO A 52 -10.40 2.89 -0.36
N GLU A 53 -10.91 1.81 -0.92
CA GLU A 53 -12.04 1.82 -1.83
C GLU A 53 -13.34 1.46 -1.12
N ARG A 54 -14.40 2.12 -1.53
CA ARG A 54 -15.77 1.79 -1.11
C ARG A 54 -16.50 1.11 -2.26
N THR A 55 -17.38 0.19 -1.91
CA THR A 55 -18.24 -0.48 -2.87
C THR A 55 -19.55 0.28 -3.02
N ILE A 56 -19.86 0.67 -4.25
CA ILE A 56 -21.12 1.27 -4.65
C ILE A 56 -21.97 0.14 -5.24
N THR A 57 -23.09 -0.17 -4.62
CA THR A 57 -24.01 -1.22 -5.09
C THR A 57 -25.24 -0.57 -5.70
N VAL A 58 -25.50 -0.88 -6.96
CA VAL A 58 -26.64 -0.38 -7.73
C VAL A 58 -27.61 -1.53 -8.00
N LYS A 59 -28.86 -1.37 -7.59
CA LYS A 59 -29.93 -2.36 -7.79
C LYS A 59 -31.03 -1.77 -8.66
N GLY A 60 -31.47 -2.53 -9.63
CA GLY A 60 -32.53 -2.15 -10.56
C GLY A 60 -32.53 -3.07 -11.79
N THR A 61 -33.26 -2.69 -12.83
CA THR A 61 -33.19 -3.37 -14.12
C THR A 61 -31.81 -3.18 -14.75
N VAL A 62 -31.47 -3.99 -15.71
CA VAL A 62 -30.18 -3.89 -16.43
C VAL A 62 -30.01 -2.50 -17.06
N GLU A 63 -31.06 -2.00 -17.72
CA GLU A 63 -31.07 -0.69 -18.37
C GLU A 63 -30.95 0.45 -17.34
N ALA A 64 -31.65 0.32 -16.21
CA ALA A 64 -31.57 1.30 -15.11
C ALA A 64 -30.18 1.33 -14.49
N CYS A 65 -29.57 0.16 -14.24
CA CYS A 65 -28.21 0.05 -13.74
C CYS A 65 -27.18 0.61 -14.72
N ALA A 66 -27.33 0.38 -16.01
CA ALA A 66 -26.46 0.95 -17.04
C ALA A 66 -26.55 2.49 -17.05
N SER A 67 -27.75 3.06 -16.95
CA SER A 67 -27.94 4.50 -16.86
C SER A 67 -27.33 5.08 -15.58
N ALA A 68 -27.50 4.40 -14.44
CA ALA A 68 -26.90 4.81 -13.18
C ALA A 68 -25.37 4.75 -13.21
N GLU A 69 -24.79 3.72 -13.83
CA GLU A 69 -23.34 3.60 -14.03
C GLU A 69 -22.77 4.81 -14.76
N ILE A 70 -23.38 5.21 -15.86
CA ILE A 70 -22.95 6.38 -16.64
C ILE A 70 -22.90 7.63 -15.78
N GLU A 71 -23.95 7.90 -15.02
CA GLU A 71 -24.02 9.07 -14.13
C GLU A 71 -23.02 8.99 -12.96
N ILE A 72 -22.86 7.81 -12.37
CA ILE A 72 -21.88 7.58 -11.31
C ILE A 72 -20.46 7.80 -11.83
N MET A 73 -20.11 7.18 -12.97
CA MET A 73 -18.78 7.32 -13.56
C MET A 73 -18.49 8.75 -14.01
N LYS A 74 -19.48 9.46 -14.50
CA LYS A 74 -19.36 10.89 -14.83
C LYS A 74 -19.02 11.72 -13.59
N LYS A 75 -19.72 11.52 -12.47
CA LYS A 75 -19.43 12.22 -11.21
C LYS A 75 -18.08 11.88 -10.63
N LEU A 76 -17.68 10.62 -10.67
CA LEU A 76 -16.36 10.18 -10.22
C LEU A 76 -15.24 10.77 -11.08
N ARG A 77 -15.44 10.84 -12.41
CA ARG A 77 -14.49 11.47 -13.33
C ARG A 77 -14.37 12.97 -13.07
N GLU A 78 -15.49 13.70 -12.96
CA GLU A 78 -15.48 15.12 -12.62
C GLU A 78 -14.71 15.39 -11.30
N ALA A 79 -14.93 14.55 -10.29
CA ALA A 79 -14.23 14.66 -9.03
C ALA A 79 -12.73 14.42 -9.18
N PHE A 80 -12.34 13.42 -9.94
CA PHE A 80 -10.94 13.09 -10.21
C PHE A 80 -10.24 14.19 -11.02
N GLU A 81 -10.87 14.69 -12.08
CA GLU A 81 -10.33 15.77 -12.92
C GLU A 81 -10.16 17.06 -12.11
N ASN A 82 -11.13 17.40 -11.25
CA ASN A 82 -11.02 18.55 -10.35
C ASN A 82 -9.87 18.39 -9.36
N ASP A 83 -9.65 17.18 -8.84
CA ASP A 83 -8.53 16.89 -7.97
C ASP A 83 -7.20 17.02 -8.71
N MET A 84 -7.13 16.53 -9.94
CA MET A 84 -5.94 16.65 -10.79
C MET A 84 -5.62 18.11 -11.15
N LEU A 85 -6.61 18.94 -11.38
CA LEU A 85 -6.44 20.37 -11.62
C LEU A 85 -5.94 21.10 -10.35
N ALA A 86 -6.45 20.73 -9.19
CA ALA A 86 -6.00 21.28 -7.90
C ALA A 86 -4.54 20.92 -7.58
N VAL A 87 -4.05 19.77 -8.08
CA VAL A 87 -2.64 19.34 -7.95
C VAL A 87 -1.69 20.25 -8.70
N ASN A 88 -2.07 20.67 -9.91
CA ASN A 88 -1.23 21.55 -10.73
C ASN A 88 -1.10 22.95 -10.16
N THR A 89 -1.96 23.33 -9.20
CA THR A 89 -1.96 24.64 -8.57
C THR A 89 -1.41 24.68 -7.15
N HIS A 90 -1.40 23.56 -6.42
CA HIS A 90 -0.86 23.48 -5.05
C HIS A 90 -0.41 22.04 -4.73
N SER A 91 0.81 21.94 -4.21
CA SER A 91 1.47 20.69 -3.79
C SER A 91 0.82 19.97 -2.57
N GLY A 92 -0.50 20.03 -2.44
CA GLY A 92 -1.26 19.44 -1.32
C GLY A 92 -2.04 18.17 -1.62
N TYR A 93 -1.81 17.53 -2.76
CA TYR A 93 -2.69 16.50 -3.29
C TYR A 93 -2.74 15.18 -2.48
N PHE A 94 -1.65 14.78 -1.87
CA PHE A 94 -1.62 13.55 -1.08
C PHE A 94 -2.46 13.61 0.20
N SER A 95 -2.76 14.80 0.71
CA SER A 95 -3.57 14.95 1.93
C SER A 95 -5.08 14.88 1.70
N SER A 96 -5.54 15.06 0.46
CA SER A 96 -6.96 15.05 0.09
C SER A 96 -7.51 13.65 -0.21
N LEU A 97 -6.66 12.73 -0.68
CA LEU A 97 -7.02 11.33 -0.96
C LEU A 97 -7.03 10.45 0.30
N TYR A 98 -6.41 10.90 1.38
CA TYR A 98 -6.35 10.21 2.67
C TYR A 98 -6.82 11.14 3.79
N PRO A 99 -8.15 11.33 3.98
CA PRO A 99 -8.63 12.11 5.11
C PRO A 99 -8.35 11.38 6.41
N HIS A 100 -7.53 12.01 7.23
CA HIS A 100 -7.36 11.75 8.65
C HIS A 100 -6.92 10.36 9.09
N HIS A 101 -5.65 10.03 8.85
CA HIS A 101 -4.80 9.53 9.92
C HIS A 101 -3.39 10.06 9.69
N GLN A 102 -3.09 11.15 10.36
CA GLN A 102 -1.76 11.64 10.74
C GLN A 102 -0.60 11.32 9.78
N PHE A 103 -0.70 11.81 8.54
CA PHE A 103 0.51 12.21 7.86
C PHE A 103 0.64 13.72 8.11
N GLY A 104 1.54 14.09 9.00
CA GLY A 104 1.93 15.48 9.17
C GLY A 104 2.35 16.09 7.85
N PRO A 105 2.35 17.43 7.70
CA PRO A 105 2.73 18.08 6.45
C PRO A 105 4.15 17.61 6.07
N PHE A 106 4.24 16.96 4.90
CA PHE A 106 5.55 16.68 4.30
C PHE A 106 6.25 18.02 4.05
N PRO A 107 7.45 18.23 4.55
CA PRO A 107 8.22 19.40 4.19
C PRO A 107 8.49 19.36 2.68
N HIS A 108 8.14 20.43 2.00
CA HIS A 108 8.43 20.64 0.60
C HIS A 108 9.94 20.69 0.37
N HIS A 109 10.53 19.54 0.15
CA HIS A 109 11.75 19.45 -0.61
C HIS A 109 11.39 18.79 -1.95
N HIS A 110 11.79 19.42 -3.04
CA HIS A 110 11.85 18.83 -4.36
C HIS A 110 12.88 17.67 -4.32
N SER A 111 12.57 16.63 -3.56
CA SER A 111 13.20 15.34 -3.70
C SER A 111 12.28 14.53 -4.60
N TYR A 112 12.82 14.01 -5.67
CA TYR A 112 12.22 12.89 -6.37
C TYR A 112 11.70 11.91 -5.31
N PRO A 113 10.49 11.34 -5.45
CA PRO A 113 10.00 10.38 -4.48
C PRO A 113 11.10 9.35 -4.25
N GLU A 114 11.57 9.26 -3.02
CA GLU A 114 12.61 8.29 -2.66
C GLU A 114 12.11 6.93 -3.13
N GLN A 115 12.78 6.34 -4.09
CA GLN A 115 12.47 5.02 -4.57
C GLN A 115 12.91 4.04 -3.49
N GLU A 116 11.98 3.62 -2.68
CA GLU A 116 12.21 2.63 -1.66
C GLU A 116 12.29 1.23 -2.29
N ILE A 117 13.06 0.36 -1.69
CA ILE A 117 13.25 -1.02 -2.12
C ILE A 117 12.70 -1.96 -1.05
N VAL A 118 11.87 -2.90 -1.48
CA VAL A 118 11.46 -4.06 -0.69
C VAL A 118 11.92 -5.32 -1.41
N ASN A 119 12.57 -6.22 -0.67
CA ASN A 119 12.92 -7.54 -1.15
C ASN A 119 11.92 -8.54 -0.59
N LEU A 120 11.17 -9.20 -1.46
CA LEU A 120 10.18 -10.20 -1.11
C LEU A 120 10.67 -11.59 -1.53
N PHE A 121 10.67 -12.53 -0.60
CA PHE A 121 11.14 -13.89 -0.86
C PHE A 121 9.96 -14.80 -1.21
N ILE A 122 10.04 -15.43 -2.37
CA ILE A 122 9.02 -16.34 -2.86
C ILE A 122 9.62 -17.74 -3.04
N PRO A 123 8.81 -18.83 -2.94
CA PRO A 123 9.28 -20.16 -3.25
C PRO A 123 9.87 -20.23 -4.66
N THR A 124 10.97 -20.92 -4.81
CA THR A 124 11.66 -21.06 -6.12
C THR A 124 10.71 -21.62 -7.19
N GLN A 125 9.82 -22.54 -6.81
CA GLN A 125 8.83 -23.13 -7.71
C GLN A 125 7.83 -22.11 -8.26
N ALA A 126 7.61 -20.99 -7.55
CA ALA A 126 6.66 -19.94 -7.94
C ALA A 126 7.24 -18.93 -8.93
N VAL A 127 8.55 -18.91 -9.13
CA VAL A 127 9.23 -17.92 -10.00
C VAL A 127 8.65 -17.93 -11.41
N GLY A 128 8.43 -19.10 -11.99
CA GLY A 128 7.85 -19.22 -13.32
C GLY A 128 6.45 -18.63 -13.45
N ALA A 129 5.62 -18.80 -12.42
CA ALA A 129 4.26 -18.24 -12.39
C ALA A 129 4.29 -16.70 -12.28
N ILE A 130 5.22 -16.14 -11.53
CA ILE A 130 5.38 -14.68 -11.40
C ILE A 130 5.91 -14.07 -12.69
N ILE A 131 6.91 -14.68 -13.33
CA ILE A 131 7.46 -14.20 -14.59
C ILE A 131 6.45 -14.31 -15.73
N GLY A 132 5.77 -15.46 -15.84
CA GLY A 132 4.84 -15.78 -16.91
C GLY A 132 5.55 -16.05 -18.25
N LYS A 133 4.76 -16.38 -19.29
CA LYS A 133 5.29 -16.65 -20.64
C LYS A 133 6.08 -15.45 -21.18
N LYS A 134 7.34 -15.65 -21.52
CA LYS A 134 8.23 -14.61 -22.06
C LYS A 134 8.28 -13.33 -21.21
N GLY A 135 8.04 -13.44 -19.91
CA GLY A 135 8.04 -12.30 -19.00
C GLY A 135 6.80 -11.42 -19.08
N ALA A 136 5.72 -11.86 -19.70
CA ALA A 136 4.52 -11.05 -19.88
C ALA A 136 3.84 -10.71 -18.55
N HIS A 137 3.75 -11.68 -17.62
CA HIS A 137 3.08 -11.47 -16.35
C HIS A 137 3.84 -10.48 -15.46
N ILE A 138 5.17 -10.63 -15.31
CA ILE A 138 5.95 -9.70 -14.49
C ILE A 138 5.95 -8.27 -15.04
N LYS A 139 5.92 -8.10 -16.36
CA LYS A 139 5.78 -6.79 -17.02
C LYS A 139 4.42 -6.17 -16.74
N GLN A 140 3.36 -6.96 -16.81
CA GLN A 140 2.01 -6.50 -16.50
C GLN A 140 1.88 -6.12 -15.02
N LEU A 141 2.45 -6.92 -14.14
CA LEU A 141 2.48 -6.67 -12.71
C LEU A 141 3.21 -5.35 -12.38
N ALA A 142 4.36 -5.11 -12.98
CA ALA A 142 5.13 -3.88 -12.81
C ALA A 142 4.35 -2.65 -13.30
N ARG A 143 3.68 -2.74 -14.44
CA ARG A 143 2.82 -1.65 -14.97
C ARG A 143 1.63 -1.38 -14.06
N PHE A 144 0.95 -2.43 -13.63
CA PHE A 144 -0.20 -2.31 -12.73
C PHE A 144 0.16 -1.64 -11.42
N ALA A 145 1.27 -2.04 -10.81
CA ALA A 145 1.73 -1.50 -9.54
C ALA A 145 2.37 -0.12 -9.65
N GLY A 146 2.93 0.21 -10.82
CA GLY A 146 3.77 1.40 -10.96
C GLY A 146 5.14 1.24 -10.28
N ALA A 147 5.65 0.03 -10.21
CA ALA A 147 6.93 -0.33 -9.59
C ALA A 147 7.84 -1.04 -10.57
N SER A 148 9.15 -0.98 -10.33
CA SER A 148 10.11 -1.88 -10.97
C SER A 148 10.13 -3.20 -10.20
N ILE A 149 9.99 -4.31 -10.89
CA ILE A 149 9.98 -5.65 -10.30
C ILE A 149 11.01 -6.50 -11.02
N LYS A 150 11.99 -6.98 -10.27
CA LYS A 150 13.05 -7.86 -10.77
C LYS A 150 13.19 -9.07 -9.87
N ILE A 151 13.54 -10.21 -10.44
CA ILE A 151 13.84 -11.41 -9.67
C ILE A 151 15.36 -11.63 -9.71
N ALA A 152 15.98 -11.64 -8.54
CA ALA A 152 17.40 -11.89 -8.42
C ALA A 152 17.75 -13.32 -8.85
N PRO A 153 18.95 -13.56 -9.43
CA PRO A 153 19.44 -14.90 -9.74
C PRO A 153 19.49 -15.78 -8.49
N ALA A 154 19.36 -17.08 -8.67
CA ALA A 154 19.56 -18.04 -7.58
C ALA A 154 21.00 -17.99 -7.08
N GLU A 155 21.21 -17.92 -5.77
CA GLU A 155 22.54 -17.92 -5.15
C GLU A 155 23.20 -19.31 -5.15
N GLY A 156 22.47 -20.35 -5.53
CA GLY A 156 22.95 -21.71 -5.59
C GLY A 156 21.93 -22.70 -6.18
N PRO A 157 22.31 -23.97 -6.42
CA PRO A 157 21.40 -24.92 -7.06
C PRO A 157 20.24 -25.41 -6.20
N ASP A 158 20.38 -25.35 -4.88
CA ASP A 158 19.40 -25.89 -3.92
C ASP A 158 18.68 -24.80 -3.10
N VAL A 159 18.52 -23.60 -3.67
CA VAL A 159 17.86 -22.49 -2.98
C VAL A 159 16.35 -22.70 -2.98
N SER A 160 15.74 -22.73 -1.80
CA SER A 160 14.28 -22.91 -1.64
C SER A 160 13.46 -21.67 -1.94
N GLU A 161 14.08 -20.50 -1.86
CA GLU A 161 13.45 -19.20 -2.08
C GLU A 161 14.24 -18.33 -3.04
N ARG A 162 13.54 -17.48 -3.76
CA ARG A 162 14.09 -16.48 -4.68
C ARG A 162 13.67 -15.10 -4.26
N MET A 163 14.58 -14.16 -4.38
CA MET A 163 14.36 -12.77 -4.01
C MET A 163 13.72 -11.98 -5.16
N VAL A 164 12.58 -11.36 -4.88
CA VAL A 164 11.91 -10.40 -5.76
C VAL A 164 12.23 -9.01 -5.27
N ILE A 165 12.87 -8.21 -6.11
CA ILE A 165 13.26 -6.83 -5.80
C ILE A 165 12.18 -5.89 -6.33
N ILE A 166 11.49 -5.20 -5.44
CA ILE A 166 10.41 -4.27 -5.76
C ILE A 166 10.89 -2.85 -5.43
N THR A 167 10.99 -2.01 -6.45
CA THR A 167 11.45 -0.64 -6.32
C THR A 167 10.35 0.33 -6.74
N GLY A 168 10.01 1.24 -5.87
CA GLY A 168 8.99 2.26 -6.13
C GLY A 168 8.50 2.95 -4.86
N PRO A 169 7.56 3.88 -4.98
CA PRO A 169 6.92 4.50 -3.82
C PRO A 169 6.11 3.47 -3.01
N PRO A 170 5.81 3.74 -1.73
CA PRO A 170 5.13 2.80 -0.84
C PRO A 170 3.83 2.21 -1.40
N GLU A 171 3.04 3.02 -2.09
CA GLU A 171 1.80 2.56 -2.73
C GLU A 171 2.03 1.54 -3.85
N ALA A 172 3.05 1.79 -4.68
CA ALA A 172 3.43 0.87 -5.75
C ALA A 172 3.95 -0.46 -5.19
N GLN A 173 4.73 -0.41 -4.12
CA GLN A 173 5.20 -1.60 -3.41
C GLN A 173 4.06 -2.41 -2.81
N PHE A 174 3.08 -1.73 -2.21
CA PHE A 174 1.87 -2.36 -1.67
C PHE A 174 1.11 -3.14 -2.77
N LYS A 175 0.85 -2.49 -3.90
CA LYS A 175 0.16 -3.11 -5.05
C LYS A 175 0.94 -4.31 -5.60
N ALA A 176 2.25 -4.16 -5.77
CA ALA A 176 3.10 -5.23 -6.27
C ALA A 176 3.11 -6.45 -5.33
N GLN A 177 3.31 -6.22 -4.04
CA GLN A 177 3.31 -7.29 -3.05
C GLN A 177 1.95 -8.00 -2.98
N GLY A 178 0.84 -7.25 -2.98
CA GLY A 178 -0.51 -7.81 -2.95
C GLY A 178 -0.80 -8.73 -4.13
N ARG A 179 -0.36 -8.37 -5.33
CA ARG A 179 -0.50 -9.20 -6.53
C ARG A 179 0.35 -10.45 -6.48
N ILE A 180 1.57 -10.36 -5.93
CA ILE A 180 2.44 -11.52 -5.76
C ILE A 180 1.83 -12.50 -4.77
N PHE A 181 1.40 -12.05 -3.60
CA PHE A 181 0.71 -12.91 -2.63
C PHE A 181 -0.54 -13.57 -3.22
N GLY A 182 -1.36 -12.81 -3.93
CA GLY A 182 -2.56 -13.32 -4.59
C GLY A 182 -2.25 -14.38 -5.64
N LYS A 183 -1.23 -14.17 -6.46
CA LYS A 183 -0.79 -15.14 -7.47
C LYS A 183 -0.31 -16.45 -6.86
N LEU A 184 0.46 -16.38 -5.79
CA LEU A 184 0.92 -17.56 -5.06
C LEU A 184 -0.23 -18.37 -4.47
N LYS A 185 -1.27 -17.70 -4.00
CA LYS A 185 -2.47 -18.35 -3.49
C LYS A 185 -3.30 -18.99 -4.62
N GLU A 186 -3.49 -18.28 -5.72
CA GLU A 186 -4.24 -18.78 -6.89
C GLU A 186 -3.59 -20.03 -7.50
N GLU A 187 -2.28 -20.06 -7.61
CA GLU A 187 -1.52 -21.16 -8.21
C GLU A 187 -1.25 -22.32 -7.24
N ASN A 188 -1.85 -22.28 -6.04
CA ASN A 188 -1.74 -23.34 -5.04
C ASN A 188 -0.32 -23.73 -4.61
N PHE A 189 0.61 -22.75 -4.56
CA PHE A 189 1.94 -22.98 -4.00
C PHE A 189 1.93 -23.17 -2.48
N PHE A 190 0.80 -22.86 -1.84
CA PHE A 190 0.55 -23.03 -0.42
C PHE A 190 -0.76 -23.80 -0.20
N ASN A 191 -0.90 -24.41 0.97
CA ASN A 191 -2.13 -25.09 1.33
C ASN A 191 -3.33 -24.12 1.23
N PRO A 192 -4.44 -24.48 0.53
CA PRO A 192 -5.61 -23.60 0.39
C PRO A 192 -6.26 -23.16 1.70
N LYS A 193 -6.03 -23.91 2.78
CA LYS A 193 -6.56 -23.60 4.12
C LYS A 193 -5.64 -22.68 4.94
N GLU A 194 -4.43 -22.47 4.48
CA GLU A 194 -3.45 -21.63 5.16
C GLU A 194 -3.29 -20.30 4.44
N GLU A 195 -3.03 -19.24 5.21
CA GLU A 195 -2.65 -17.96 4.64
C GLU A 195 -1.22 -18.04 4.11
N VAL A 196 -1.00 -17.43 2.95
CA VAL A 196 0.35 -17.28 2.39
C VAL A 196 1.17 -16.38 3.30
N LYS A 197 2.27 -16.90 3.83
CA LYS A 197 3.25 -16.14 4.59
C LYS A 197 4.55 -16.06 3.82
N LEU A 198 5.04 -14.85 3.66
CA LEU A 198 6.31 -14.58 2.99
C LEU A 198 7.21 -13.73 3.88
N GLU A 199 8.51 -13.86 3.65
CA GLU A 199 9.52 -13.00 4.24
C GLU A 199 9.78 -11.81 3.34
N ALA A 200 9.77 -10.61 3.92
CA ALA A 200 10.13 -9.38 3.26
C ALA A 200 11.30 -8.72 4.00
N HIS A 201 12.24 -8.16 3.25
CA HIS A 201 13.33 -7.37 3.79
C HIS A 201 13.15 -5.91 3.39
N ILE A 202 13.19 -5.03 4.36
CA ILE A 202 13.27 -3.58 4.14
C ILE A 202 14.58 -3.06 4.73
N ARG A 203 15.07 -1.96 4.17
CA ARG A 203 16.28 -1.28 4.66
C ARG A 203 15.91 -0.08 5.48
N VAL A 204 16.55 0.08 6.61
CA VAL A 204 16.41 1.25 7.48
C VAL A 204 17.80 1.81 7.81
N PRO A 205 17.94 3.13 8.04
CA PRO A 205 19.19 3.69 8.52
C PRO A 205 19.69 2.97 9.78
N SER A 206 20.96 2.66 9.84
CA SER A 206 21.56 1.96 11.00
C SER A 206 21.32 2.70 12.32
N SER A 207 21.29 4.04 12.27
CA SER A 207 20.94 4.88 13.41
C SER A 207 19.50 4.67 13.91
N THR A 208 18.60 4.23 13.04
CA THR A 208 17.19 3.99 13.36
C THR A 208 16.91 2.59 13.88
N ALA A 209 17.79 1.63 13.61
CA ALA A 209 17.62 0.23 14.01
C ALA A 209 17.36 0.07 15.51
N GLY A 210 18.05 0.81 16.36
CA GLY A 210 17.84 0.83 17.81
C GLY A 210 16.44 1.30 18.21
N ARG A 211 15.84 2.23 17.46
CA ARG A 211 14.46 2.69 17.69
C ARG A 211 13.43 1.66 17.27
N VAL A 212 13.68 0.90 16.21
CA VAL A 212 12.82 -0.20 15.78
C VAL A 212 12.81 -1.33 16.81
N ILE A 213 13.96 -1.63 17.39
CA ILE A 213 14.09 -2.63 18.48
C ILE A 213 13.44 -2.11 19.75
N GLY A 214 13.77 -0.87 20.13
CA GLY A 214 13.38 -0.26 21.40
C GLY A 214 14.18 -0.79 22.59
N LYS A 215 14.04 -0.12 23.73
CA LYS A 215 14.73 -0.51 24.96
C LYS A 215 14.28 -1.91 25.42
N GLY A 216 15.23 -2.84 25.50
CA GLY A 216 14.94 -4.23 25.86
C GLY A 216 14.05 -4.99 24.88
N GLY A 217 13.98 -4.56 23.61
CA GLY A 217 13.12 -5.17 22.60
C GLY A 217 11.64 -4.80 22.70
N LYS A 218 11.29 -3.80 23.48
CA LYS A 218 9.89 -3.43 23.74
C LYS A 218 9.16 -3.03 22.46
N THR A 219 9.76 -2.18 21.64
CA THR A 219 9.12 -1.67 20.42
C THR A 219 8.92 -2.79 19.41
N VAL A 220 9.90 -3.64 19.18
CA VAL A 220 9.77 -4.75 18.23
C VAL A 220 8.73 -5.77 18.70
N ASN A 221 8.62 -6.01 20.00
CA ASN A 221 7.59 -6.88 20.57
C ASN A 221 6.19 -6.28 20.40
N GLU A 222 6.04 -4.97 20.63
CA GLU A 222 4.77 -4.26 20.38
C GLU A 222 4.39 -4.31 18.90
N LEU A 223 5.34 -4.13 17.98
CA LEU A 223 5.11 -4.26 16.54
C LEU A 223 4.60 -5.66 16.19
N GLN A 224 5.22 -6.70 16.71
CA GLN A 224 4.79 -8.08 16.45
C GLN A 224 3.38 -8.35 16.98
N ASN A 225 3.08 -7.88 18.19
CA ASN A 225 1.75 -8.04 18.78
C ASN A 225 0.66 -7.28 18.02
N LEU A 226 0.94 -6.06 17.55
CA LEU A 226 -0.02 -5.24 16.81
C LEU A 226 -0.26 -5.74 15.38
N THR A 227 0.75 -6.29 14.75
CA THR A 227 0.71 -6.62 13.32
C THR A 227 0.48 -8.10 13.04
N SER A 228 0.76 -8.96 14.01
CA SER A 228 0.83 -10.42 13.85
C SER A 228 1.93 -10.89 12.88
N ALA A 229 2.84 -10.01 12.51
CA ALA A 229 4.03 -10.35 11.75
C ALA A 229 5.21 -10.59 12.70
N GLU A 230 6.11 -11.48 12.32
CA GLU A 230 7.41 -11.60 12.96
C GLU A 230 8.34 -10.52 12.41
N VAL A 231 8.96 -9.75 13.30
CA VAL A 231 9.88 -8.67 12.95
C VAL A 231 11.23 -8.93 13.59
N ILE A 232 12.25 -9.09 12.77
CA ILE A 232 13.60 -9.42 13.20
C ILE A 232 14.56 -8.35 12.69
N VAL A 233 15.29 -7.73 13.61
CA VAL A 233 16.41 -6.84 13.30
C VAL A 233 17.69 -7.57 13.69
N PRO A 234 18.42 -8.18 12.71
CA PRO A 234 19.66 -8.87 13.03
C PRO A 234 20.70 -7.92 13.66
N ARG A 235 21.25 -8.28 14.81
CA ARG A 235 22.20 -7.42 15.53
C ARG A 235 23.63 -7.50 14.98
N ASP A 236 23.96 -8.62 14.35
CA ASP A 236 25.32 -8.92 13.88
C ASP A 236 25.58 -8.46 12.44
N GLN A 237 24.63 -7.77 11.84
CA GLN A 237 24.79 -7.25 10.48
C GLN A 237 25.66 -5.99 10.45
N THR A 238 26.50 -5.92 9.43
CA THR A 238 27.26 -4.71 9.12
C THR A 238 26.41 -3.80 8.24
N PRO A 239 26.32 -2.47 8.54
CA PRO A 239 25.64 -1.53 7.64
C PRO A 239 26.21 -1.60 6.21
N ASP A 240 25.35 -1.42 5.22
CA ASP A 240 25.72 -1.37 3.82
C ASP A 240 26.40 -0.05 3.42
N GLU A 241 26.66 0.14 2.13
CA GLU A 241 27.28 1.34 1.58
C GLU A 241 26.51 2.64 1.87
N ASN A 242 25.21 2.52 2.11
CA ASN A 242 24.32 3.63 2.45
C ASN A 242 24.10 3.77 3.97
N GLU A 243 24.88 3.09 4.79
CA GLU A 243 24.73 3.00 6.23
C GLU A 243 23.34 2.47 6.67
N GLU A 244 22.76 1.59 5.86
CA GLU A 244 21.48 0.96 6.12
C GLU A 244 21.65 -0.49 6.59
N VAL A 245 20.70 -0.94 7.39
CA VAL A 245 20.57 -2.30 7.88
C VAL A 245 19.25 -2.91 7.44
N ILE A 246 19.20 -4.24 7.41
CA ILE A 246 18.02 -4.98 6.99
C ILE A 246 17.13 -5.29 8.19
N VAL A 247 15.84 -5.06 8.04
CA VAL A 247 14.77 -5.54 8.92
C VAL A 247 14.01 -6.65 8.20
N ARG A 248 13.92 -7.83 8.80
CA ARG A 248 13.20 -8.98 8.27
C ARG A 248 11.78 -9.00 8.82
N ILE A 249 10.81 -9.16 7.95
CA ILE A 249 9.39 -9.20 8.29
C ILE A 249 8.78 -10.45 7.70
N ILE A 250 8.20 -11.31 8.54
CA ILE A 250 7.61 -12.58 8.12
C ILE A 250 6.14 -12.57 8.52
N GLY A 251 5.26 -12.78 7.57
CA GLY A 251 3.83 -12.83 7.83
C GLY A 251 2.99 -12.92 6.57
N HIS A 252 1.70 -13.03 6.79
CA HIS A 252 0.72 -12.89 5.70
C HIS A 252 0.70 -11.46 5.19
N PHE A 253 0.04 -11.23 4.05
CA PHE A 253 0.12 -9.96 3.34
C PHE A 253 -0.17 -8.74 4.23
N PHE A 254 -1.32 -8.70 4.89
CA PHE A 254 -1.71 -7.54 5.70
C PHE A 254 -0.81 -7.34 6.93
N ALA A 255 -0.41 -8.42 7.59
CA ALA A 255 0.51 -8.34 8.71
C ALA A 255 1.85 -7.74 8.29
N SER A 256 2.41 -8.22 7.20
CA SER A 256 3.67 -7.72 6.63
C SER A 256 3.56 -6.24 6.21
N GLN A 257 2.47 -5.84 5.54
CA GLN A 257 2.27 -4.45 5.14
C GLN A 257 2.12 -3.52 6.32
N THR A 258 1.38 -3.93 7.35
CA THR A 258 1.22 -3.14 8.58
C THR A 258 2.56 -2.96 9.29
N ALA A 259 3.36 -4.00 9.40
CA ALA A 259 4.70 -3.94 9.99
C ALA A 259 5.63 -3.03 9.18
N GLN A 260 5.67 -3.17 7.85
CA GLN A 260 6.45 -2.31 6.96
C GLN A 260 6.10 -0.84 7.14
N ARG A 261 4.82 -0.51 7.18
CA ARG A 261 4.34 0.86 7.39
C ARG A 261 4.74 1.41 8.76
N LYS A 262 4.54 0.65 9.81
CA LYS A 262 4.92 1.06 11.18
C LYS A 262 6.42 1.34 11.31
N ILE A 263 7.24 0.53 10.67
CA ILE A 263 8.69 0.74 10.65
C ILE A 263 9.05 2.00 9.86
N ARG A 264 8.41 2.23 8.70
CA ARG A 264 8.59 3.49 7.94
C ARG A 264 8.19 4.72 8.76
N GLU A 265 7.12 4.65 9.54
CA GLU A 265 6.71 5.74 10.45
C GLU A 265 7.80 6.04 11.49
N ILE A 266 8.43 5.00 12.07
CA ILE A 266 9.55 5.17 13.01
C ILE A 266 10.73 5.84 12.31
N VAL A 267 11.09 5.42 11.11
CA VAL A 267 12.17 6.04 10.31
C VAL A 267 11.88 7.51 10.05
N GLN A 268 10.67 7.85 9.67
CA GLN A 268 10.25 9.23 9.43
C GLN A 268 10.33 10.09 10.69
N GLN A 269 9.89 9.57 11.82
CA GLN A 269 9.97 10.27 13.10
C GLN A 269 11.42 10.58 13.50
N VAL A 270 12.33 9.62 13.31
CA VAL A 270 13.76 9.82 13.59
C VAL A 270 14.35 10.88 12.68
N LYS A 271 14.09 10.82 11.36
CA LYS A 271 14.54 11.83 10.40
C LYS A 271 14.04 13.23 10.75
N GLN A 272 12.79 13.37 11.18
CA GLN A 272 12.24 14.67 11.60
C GLN A 272 12.88 15.19 12.89
N GLN A 273 13.21 14.32 13.83
CA GLN A 273 13.90 14.69 15.06
C GLN A 273 15.33 15.16 14.79
N GLU A 274 16.06 14.47 13.92
CA GLU A 274 17.42 14.84 13.51
C GLU A 274 17.44 16.20 12.78
N GLN A 275 16.44 16.52 11.98
CA GLN A 275 16.31 17.80 11.32
C GLN A 275 15.99 18.95 12.29
N LYS A 276 15.23 18.69 13.35
CA LYS A 276 14.88 19.68 14.37
C LYS A 276 16.04 19.96 15.35
N TYR A 277 16.89 18.98 15.57
CA TYR A 277 18.04 19.08 16.47
C TYR A 277 19.28 18.51 15.75
N PRO A 278 19.92 19.30 14.84
CA PRO A 278 21.18 18.87 14.26
C PRO A 278 22.19 18.70 15.38
N GLN A 279 22.61 17.46 15.64
CA GLN A 279 23.72 17.18 16.54
C GLN A 279 24.99 17.77 15.95
N GLY A 280 25.50 18.85 16.52
CA GLY A 280 26.79 19.38 16.12
C GLY A 280 26.98 20.88 16.31
N VAL A 281 26.63 21.41 17.44
CA VAL A 281 27.42 22.57 17.94
C VAL A 281 28.07 22.12 19.25
N ALA A 282 29.21 21.47 19.12
CA ALA A 282 30.14 21.33 20.21
C ALA A 282 30.50 22.76 20.67
N SER A 283 29.92 23.15 21.80
CA SER A 283 30.35 24.38 22.50
C SER A 283 31.81 24.21 22.88
N GLN A 284 32.69 24.81 22.11
CA GLN A 284 34.01 25.14 22.59
C GLN A 284 33.82 26.16 23.72
N ARG A 285 33.78 25.69 24.93
CA ARG A 285 34.12 26.48 26.09
C ARG A 285 35.65 26.58 26.12
N SER A 286 36.16 27.67 25.57
CA SER A 286 37.50 28.17 25.88
C SER A 286 37.60 28.44 27.37
N LYS A 287 38.64 27.89 27.98
CA LYS A 287 39.30 28.47 29.13
C LYS A 287 40.46 29.34 28.61
#